data_bc01d8512c95e15e7da2e78dac0117e9
#
_entry.id   bc01d8512c95e15e7da2e78dac0117e9
#
_cell.length_a   1.000
_cell.length_b   1.000
_cell.length_c   1.000
_cell.angle_alpha   90.00
_cell.angle_beta   90.00
_cell.angle_gamma   90.00
#
_symmetry.space_group_name_H-M   'P 1'
#
loop_
_entity.id
_entity.type
_entity.pdbx_description
1 polymer ?
#
loop_
_entity_poly.entity_id
_entity_poly.type
_entity_poly.pdbx_seq_one_letter_code
_entity_poly.pdbx_strand_id
1 'polypeptide(L)'
;MPVVPQSAILIVSSPPAFSEEIRLSSQPFIPTLTTDRLTLRPLSETDAPALLQLLNTGDVLRYFPNPAPADQARVDRIIVHHLSHWAEHGLGWWAVERRAKPGLIGCAGLEYLPETGETEVAYLLGRDHWGQGLATEAARAALQFGFETLRLETIVGLVHPENRASSHVLEKLGLTFVERKMYFGMEMNRYAAQRPA
;
A
#
# COMPACT_ATOMS: atom_id res chain seq x y z
N MET A 1 23.88 10.40 -8.64
CA MET A 1 22.51 10.92 -8.44
C MET A 1 21.81 9.93 -7.55
N PRO A 2 21.22 10.32 -6.41
CA PRO A 2 20.54 9.36 -5.56
C PRO A 2 19.24 8.90 -6.26
N VAL A 3 19.11 7.60 -6.45
CA VAL A 3 17.90 6.94 -6.92
C VAL A 3 16.86 7.06 -5.81
N VAL A 4 15.73 7.71 -6.10
CA VAL A 4 14.64 7.89 -5.14
C VAL A 4 13.89 6.55 -4.99
N PRO A 5 13.73 6.03 -3.78
CA PRO A 5 13.06 4.74 -3.53
C PRO A 5 11.57 4.76 -3.91
N GLN A 6 11.08 3.67 -4.48
CA GLN A 6 9.76 3.60 -5.11
C GLN A 6 8.57 3.33 -4.18
N SER A 7 8.72 2.72 -3.03
CA SER A 7 7.62 2.67 -2.04
C SER A 7 7.37 4.01 -1.35
N ALA A 8 8.20 4.97 -1.63
CA ALA A 8 7.90 6.38 -1.51
C ALA A 8 6.82 6.87 -2.51
N ILE A 9 5.88 6.07 -2.94
CA ILE A 9 4.92 6.38 -4.01
C ILE A 9 4.04 7.58 -3.70
N LEU A 10 3.89 7.88 -2.49
CA LEU A 10 3.39 9.20 -2.10
C LEU A 10 4.43 10.32 -2.37
N ILE A 11 5.63 10.00 -2.88
CA ILE A 11 6.75 10.92 -3.13
C ILE A 11 7.07 11.10 -4.62
N VAL A 12 6.53 10.30 -5.54
CA VAL A 12 6.97 10.30 -6.97
C VAL A 12 7.04 11.70 -7.56
N SER A 13 8.26 12.11 -7.90
CA SER A 13 8.57 13.43 -8.45
C SER A 13 8.58 13.50 -9.99
N SER A 14 8.52 12.37 -10.69
CA SER A 14 8.47 12.34 -12.16
C SER A 14 7.77 11.07 -12.64
N PRO A 15 6.83 11.15 -13.60
CA PRO A 15 6.21 9.98 -14.18
C PRO A 15 7.19 9.27 -15.10
N PRO A 16 7.17 7.92 -15.18
CA PRO A 16 7.74 7.23 -16.32
C PRO A 16 6.97 7.68 -17.58
N ALA A 17 7.68 7.87 -18.69
CA ALA A 17 7.06 8.16 -19.98
C ALA A 17 6.21 6.95 -20.39
N PHE A 18 4.90 7.09 -20.32
CA PHE A 18 3.98 6.09 -20.83
C PHE A 18 3.96 6.16 -22.36
N SER A 19 4.50 5.16 -23.02
CA SER A 19 4.20 4.89 -24.42
C SER A 19 2.78 4.28 -24.51
N GLU A 20 1.97 4.76 -25.45
CA GLU A 20 0.60 4.25 -25.74
C GLU A 20 0.54 2.72 -26.00
N GLU A 21 1.67 2.09 -26.29
CA GLU A 21 1.81 0.65 -26.53
C GLU A 21 1.50 -0.23 -25.32
N ILE A 22 1.61 0.27 -24.07
CA ILE A 22 1.30 -0.48 -22.85
C ILE A 22 -0.23 -0.59 -22.63
N ARG A 23 -1.02 0.27 -23.24
CA ARG A 23 -2.50 0.23 -23.14
C ARG A 23 -3.16 -0.95 -23.87
N LEU A 24 -2.47 -1.65 -24.73
CA LEU A 24 -3.02 -2.70 -25.60
C LEU A 24 -2.59 -4.13 -25.24
N SER A 25 -1.60 -4.33 -24.37
CA SER A 25 -1.28 -5.63 -23.83
C SER A 25 -2.17 -5.90 -22.61
N SER A 26 -2.84 -7.03 -22.57
CA SER A 26 -3.77 -7.54 -21.55
C SER A 26 -3.50 -6.93 -20.14
N GLN A 27 -4.46 -6.15 -19.64
CA GLN A 27 -4.36 -5.65 -18.26
C GLN A 27 -4.10 -6.81 -17.31
N PRO A 28 -3.19 -6.65 -16.35
CA PRO A 28 -2.89 -7.73 -15.41
C PRO A 28 -4.18 -8.14 -14.70
N PHE A 29 -4.38 -9.43 -14.54
CA PHE A 29 -5.48 -9.91 -13.71
C PHE A 29 -5.17 -9.57 -12.25
N ILE A 30 -5.88 -8.59 -11.70
CA ILE A 30 -5.80 -8.21 -10.29
C ILE A 30 -6.98 -8.87 -9.56
N PRO A 31 -6.75 -9.84 -8.67
CA PRO A 31 -7.84 -10.52 -7.98
C PRO A 31 -8.57 -9.56 -7.03
N THR A 32 -9.88 -9.76 -6.87
CA THR A 32 -10.65 -9.12 -5.81
C THR A 32 -10.62 -10.02 -4.58
N LEU A 33 -10.24 -9.47 -3.42
CA LEU A 33 -10.26 -10.17 -2.15
C LEU A 33 -11.48 -9.73 -1.34
N THR A 34 -12.11 -10.69 -0.67
CA THR A 34 -13.29 -10.43 0.17
C THR A 34 -13.01 -10.92 1.59
N THR A 35 -13.30 -10.10 2.56
CA THR A 35 -13.21 -10.42 4.00
C THR A 35 -14.60 -10.31 4.63
N ASP A 36 -14.70 -10.41 5.94
CA ASP A 36 -15.99 -10.29 6.65
C ASP A 36 -16.65 -8.92 6.40
N ARG A 37 -15.88 -7.83 6.42
CA ARG A 37 -16.39 -6.46 6.35
C ARG A 37 -15.94 -5.68 5.12
N LEU A 38 -14.91 -6.17 4.39
CA LEU A 38 -14.24 -5.43 3.34
C LEU A 38 -14.26 -6.17 2.00
N THR A 39 -14.20 -5.37 0.94
CA THR A 39 -13.83 -5.78 -0.41
C THR A 39 -12.55 -5.03 -0.78
N LEU A 40 -11.53 -5.76 -1.19
CA LEU A 40 -10.30 -5.23 -1.75
C LEU A 40 -10.36 -5.50 -3.26
N ARG A 41 -10.64 -4.48 -4.04
CA ARG A 41 -10.77 -4.56 -5.51
C ARG A 41 -9.61 -3.85 -6.21
N PRO A 42 -9.38 -4.10 -7.50
CA PRO A 42 -8.44 -3.30 -8.28
C PRO A 42 -8.69 -1.80 -8.10
N LEU A 43 -7.59 -1.05 -7.93
CA LEU A 43 -7.63 0.40 -7.98
C LEU A 43 -7.88 0.84 -9.43
N SER A 44 -8.59 1.94 -9.64
CA SER A 44 -8.93 2.45 -10.98
C SER A 44 -8.82 3.98 -11.04
N GLU A 45 -8.76 4.54 -12.24
CA GLU A 45 -8.74 6.00 -12.45
C GLU A 45 -9.98 6.68 -11.85
N THR A 46 -11.12 5.97 -11.78
CA THR A 46 -12.36 6.50 -11.21
C THR A 46 -12.29 6.68 -9.69
N ASP A 47 -11.28 6.13 -9.02
CA ASP A 47 -11.03 6.32 -7.59
C ASP A 47 -10.32 7.64 -7.28
N ALA A 48 -9.79 8.33 -8.28
CA ALA A 48 -8.97 9.53 -8.10
C ALA A 48 -9.64 10.62 -7.25
N PRO A 49 -10.92 10.99 -7.44
CA PRO A 49 -11.56 12.00 -6.61
C PRO A 49 -11.67 11.59 -5.14
N ALA A 50 -12.03 10.32 -4.87
CA ALA A 50 -12.16 9.81 -3.52
C ALA A 50 -10.79 9.68 -2.83
N LEU A 51 -9.77 9.24 -3.56
CA LEU A 51 -8.40 9.15 -3.07
C LEU A 51 -7.81 10.53 -2.76
N LEU A 52 -8.05 11.52 -3.62
CA LEU A 52 -7.66 12.92 -3.39
C LEU A 52 -8.27 13.46 -2.11
N GLN A 53 -9.57 13.26 -1.91
CA GLN A 53 -10.26 13.67 -0.70
C GLN A 53 -9.68 12.97 0.53
N LEU A 54 -9.47 11.65 0.46
CA LEU A 54 -8.93 10.85 1.55
C LEU A 54 -7.55 11.31 1.98
N LEU A 55 -6.63 11.52 1.03
CA LEU A 55 -5.25 11.94 1.31
C LEU A 55 -5.18 13.33 1.94
N ASN A 56 -6.18 14.19 1.68
CA ASN A 56 -6.23 15.56 2.20
C ASN A 56 -7.13 15.71 3.44
N THR A 57 -7.70 14.62 3.96
CA THR A 57 -8.57 14.67 5.14
C THR A 57 -7.83 14.18 6.38
N GLY A 58 -7.71 15.04 7.36
CA GLY A 58 -7.01 14.75 8.62
C GLY A 58 -5.50 14.54 8.41
N ASP A 59 -4.86 13.88 9.37
CA ASP A 59 -3.41 13.66 9.39
C ASP A 59 -3.00 12.34 8.71
N VAL A 60 -3.70 11.94 7.66
CA VAL A 60 -3.50 10.61 7.03
C VAL A 60 -2.07 10.44 6.51
N LEU A 61 -1.47 11.51 5.98
CA LEU A 61 -0.10 11.51 5.46
C LEU A 61 0.98 11.82 6.49
N ARG A 62 0.63 12.04 7.76
CA ARG A 62 1.56 12.55 8.79
C ARG A 62 2.88 11.78 8.89
N TYR A 63 2.84 10.47 8.74
CA TYR A 63 4.01 9.59 8.89
C TYR A 63 4.58 9.09 7.56
N PHE A 64 4.13 9.65 6.45
CA PHE A 64 4.68 9.34 5.14
C PHE A 64 5.84 10.29 4.81
N PRO A 65 6.77 9.85 3.96
CA PRO A 65 7.93 10.66 3.58
C PRO A 65 7.59 12.02 2.97
N ASN A 66 6.42 12.12 2.31
CA ASN A 66 5.87 13.40 1.85
C ASN A 66 4.51 13.65 2.50
N PRO A 67 4.45 14.37 3.64
CA PRO A 67 3.20 14.68 4.33
C PRO A 67 2.41 15.85 3.72
N ALA A 68 2.93 16.51 2.67
CA ALA A 68 2.25 17.63 2.04
C ALA A 68 0.89 17.19 1.45
N PRO A 69 -0.10 18.11 1.39
CA PRO A 69 -1.36 17.84 0.72
C PRO A 69 -1.17 17.31 -0.70
N ALA A 70 -1.98 16.34 -1.08
CA ALA A 70 -1.95 15.78 -2.42
C ALA A 70 -2.70 16.69 -3.40
N ASP A 71 -2.15 16.86 -4.59
CA ASP A 71 -2.85 17.39 -5.75
C ASP A 71 -3.33 16.26 -6.67
N GLN A 72 -4.09 16.60 -7.70
CA GLN A 72 -4.61 15.63 -8.67
C GLN A 72 -3.46 14.86 -9.35
N ALA A 73 -2.40 15.55 -9.74
CA ALA A 73 -1.26 14.93 -10.41
C ALA A 73 -0.56 13.89 -9.52
N ARG A 74 -0.48 14.13 -8.22
CA ARG A 74 0.05 13.13 -7.26
C ARG A 74 -0.86 11.91 -7.18
N VAL A 75 -2.17 12.10 -7.11
CA VAL A 75 -3.13 11.00 -7.07
C VAL A 75 -3.07 10.16 -8.34
N ASP A 76 -3.02 10.79 -9.50
CA ASP A 76 -2.90 10.09 -10.79
C ASP A 76 -1.61 9.25 -10.84
N ARG A 77 -0.48 9.79 -10.36
CA ARG A 77 0.77 9.02 -10.25
C ARG A 77 0.65 7.82 -9.31
N ILE A 78 -0.02 7.97 -8.17
CA ILE A 78 -0.26 6.86 -7.24
C ILE A 78 -1.03 5.73 -7.92
N ILE A 79 -2.13 6.05 -8.60
CA ILE A 79 -2.97 5.06 -9.29
C ILE A 79 -2.16 4.36 -10.39
N VAL A 80 -1.51 5.14 -11.26
CA VAL A 80 -0.68 4.61 -12.35
C VAL A 80 0.41 3.70 -11.82
N HIS A 81 1.11 4.12 -10.75
CA HIS A 81 2.16 3.31 -10.16
C HIS A 81 1.63 1.95 -9.67
N HIS A 82 0.53 1.93 -8.90
CA HIS A 82 0.01 0.66 -8.39
C HIS A 82 -0.48 -0.27 -9.50
N LEU A 83 -1.08 0.28 -10.56
CA LEU A 83 -1.46 -0.52 -11.73
C LEU A 83 -0.23 -1.10 -12.45
N SER A 84 0.82 -0.31 -12.64
CA SER A 84 2.09 -0.77 -13.22
C SER A 84 2.76 -1.82 -12.34
N HIS A 85 2.73 -1.61 -11.02
CA HIS A 85 3.33 -2.53 -10.04
C HIS A 85 2.69 -3.92 -10.10
N TRP A 86 1.35 -3.98 -10.27
CA TRP A 86 0.64 -5.24 -10.54
C TRP A 86 1.09 -5.90 -11.85
N ALA A 87 1.31 -5.11 -12.90
CA ALA A 87 1.76 -5.63 -14.18
C ALA A 87 3.19 -6.18 -14.13
N GLU A 88 4.07 -5.54 -13.39
CA GLU A 88 5.49 -5.86 -13.32
C GLU A 88 5.81 -6.96 -12.32
N HIS A 89 5.12 -6.98 -11.16
CA HIS A 89 5.46 -7.83 -10.03
C HIS A 89 4.37 -8.84 -9.65
N GLY A 90 3.17 -8.75 -10.22
CA GLY A 90 2.04 -9.60 -9.85
C GLY A 90 1.50 -9.34 -8.44
N LEU A 91 1.85 -8.21 -7.86
CA LEU A 91 1.40 -7.71 -6.57
C LEU A 91 1.27 -6.18 -6.60
N GLY A 92 0.52 -5.61 -5.67
CA GLY A 92 0.32 -4.17 -5.58
C GLY A 92 -0.76 -3.84 -4.55
N TRP A 93 -1.28 -2.63 -4.60
CA TRP A 93 -2.31 -2.18 -3.69
C TRP A 93 -3.69 -2.33 -4.31
N TRP A 94 -4.66 -2.67 -3.47
CA TRP A 94 -6.09 -2.66 -3.76
C TRP A 94 -6.75 -1.40 -3.22
N ALA A 95 -7.81 -0.98 -3.88
CA ALA A 95 -8.82 -0.10 -3.31
C ALA A 95 -9.61 -0.87 -2.25
N VAL A 96 -9.74 -0.31 -1.06
CA VAL A 96 -10.49 -0.91 0.06
C VAL A 96 -11.85 -0.26 0.18
N GLU A 97 -12.91 -1.08 0.22
CA GLU A 97 -14.29 -0.66 0.41
C GLU A 97 -14.95 -1.44 1.55
N ARG A 98 -15.97 -0.87 2.17
CA ARG A 98 -16.85 -1.63 3.06
C ARG A 98 -17.90 -2.40 2.25
N ARG A 99 -18.08 -3.68 2.53
CA ARG A 99 -19.14 -4.49 1.90
C ARG A 99 -20.53 -3.93 2.12
N ALA A 100 -20.80 -3.38 3.31
CA ALA A 100 -22.09 -2.80 3.65
C ALA A 100 -22.36 -1.43 2.98
N LYS A 101 -21.31 -0.73 2.53
CA LYS A 101 -21.42 0.59 1.90
C LYS A 101 -20.27 0.75 0.91
N PRO A 102 -20.50 0.50 -0.39
CA PRO A 102 -19.48 0.70 -1.41
C PRO A 102 -18.94 2.14 -1.42
N GLY A 103 -17.69 2.29 -1.80
CA GLY A 103 -16.94 3.54 -1.86
C GLY A 103 -15.57 3.40 -1.21
N LEU A 104 -14.59 4.05 -1.80
CA LEU A 104 -13.21 3.99 -1.37
C LEU A 104 -13.07 4.52 0.07
N ILE A 105 -12.58 3.68 0.96
CA ILE A 105 -12.25 4.05 2.35
C ILE A 105 -10.74 4.07 2.60
N GLY A 106 -9.94 3.59 1.65
CA GLY A 106 -8.49 3.53 1.73
C GLY A 106 -7.91 2.58 0.71
N CYS A 107 -6.63 2.28 0.89
CA CYS A 107 -5.87 1.31 0.10
C CYS A 107 -5.09 0.38 1.03
N ALA A 108 -4.86 -0.85 0.59
CA ALA A 108 -3.99 -1.81 1.27
C ALA A 108 -3.43 -2.80 0.26
N GLY A 109 -2.23 -3.31 0.50
CA GLY A 109 -1.63 -4.25 -0.43
C GLY A 109 -0.22 -4.65 -0.09
N LEU A 110 0.45 -5.16 -1.10
CA LEU A 110 1.86 -5.52 -1.07
C LEU A 110 2.64 -4.61 -2.02
N GLU A 111 3.87 -4.29 -1.63
CA GLU A 111 4.79 -3.44 -2.38
C GLU A 111 6.15 -4.11 -2.47
N TYR A 112 6.67 -4.32 -3.68
CA TYR A 112 8.05 -4.75 -3.85
C TYR A 112 8.98 -3.56 -3.71
N LEU A 113 10.03 -3.70 -2.90
CA LEU A 113 11.02 -2.68 -2.58
C LEU A 113 12.33 -2.96 -3.35
N PRO A 114 12.56 -2.33 -4.50
CA PRO A 114 13.73 -2.65 -5.34
C PRO A 114 15.06 -2.43 -4.63
N GLU A 115 15.13 -1.48 -3.68
CA GLU A 115 16.37 -1.16 -2.97
C GLU A 115 16.84 -2.27 -2.04
N THR A 116 15.90 -3.05 -1.52
CA THR A 116 16.18 -4.13 -0.55
C THR A 116 15.84 -5.51 -1.07
N GLY A 117 15.07 -5.60 -2.18
CA GLY A 117 14.54 -6.85 -2.70
C GLY A 117 13.43 -7.47 -1.82
N GLU A 118 12.89 -6.69 -0.89
CA GLU A 118 11.86 -7.14 0.04
C GLU A 118 10.45 -6.85 -0.49
N THR A 119 9.45 -7.55 0.04
CA THR A 119 8.04 -7.21 -0.17
C THR A 119 7.45 -6.69 1.13
N GLU A 120 6.89 -5.48 1.07
CA GLU A 120 6.25 -4.81 2.20
C GLU A 120 4.73 -5.02 2.16
N VAL A 121 4.10 -5.23 3.32
CA VAL A 121 2.66 -5.03 3.51
C VAL A 121 2.41 -3.59 3.92
N ALA A 122 1.58 -2.89 3.15
CA ALA A 122 1.27 -1.49 3.39
C ALA A 122 -0.25 -1.23 3.37
N TYR A 123 -0.69 -0.20 4.09
CA TYR A 123 -2.09 0.18 4.19
C TYR A 123 -2.24 1.64 4.56
N LEU A 124 -3.33 2.23 4.06
CA LEU A 124 -3.73 3.61 4.32
C LEU A 124 -5.26 3.66 4.35
N LEU A 125 -5.86 4.10 5.43
CA LEU A 125 -7.31 4.31 5.53
C LEU A 125 -7.63 5.76 5.89
N GLY A 126 -8.76 6.25 5.41
CA GLY A 126 -9.30 7.55 5.80
C GLY A 126 -9.55 7.60 7.32
N ARG A 127 -9.41 8.79 7.91
CA ARG A 127 -9.48 9.03 9.36
C ARG A 127 -10.72 8.45 10.01
N ASP A 128 -11.89 8.56 9.35
CA ASP A 128 -13.19 8.10 9.88
C ASP A 128 -13.28 6.57 10.02
N HIS A 129 -12.28 5.85 9.48
CA HIS A 129 -12.22 4.39 9.49
C HIS A 129 -11.17 3.84 10.47
N TRP A 130 -10.48 4.73 11.21
CA TRP A 130 -9.47 4.32 12.20
C TRP A 130 -10.10 3.75 13.47
N GLY A 131 -9.32 3.00 14.23
CA GLY A 131 -9.74 2.40 15.50
C GLY A 131 -10.77 1.26 15.41
N GLN A 132 -11.18 0.87 14.19
CA GLN A 132 -12.21 -0.14 13.94
C GLN A 132 -11.65 -1.53 13.54
N GLY A 133 -10.33 -1.67 13.52
CA GLY A 133 -9.65 -2.91 13.09
C GLY A 133 -9.65 -3.16 11.58
N LEU A 134 -10.14 -2.20 10.77
CA LEU A 134 -10.26 -2.37 9.32
C LEU A 134 -8.89 -2.42 8.62
N ALA A 135 -7.90 -1.64 9.09
CA ALA A 135 -6.53 -1.72 8.57
C ALA A 135 -5.92 -3.11 8.80
N THR A 136 -6.10 -3.67 10.00
CA THR A 136 -5.64 -5.04 10.33
C THR A 136 -6.34 -6.07 9.44
N GLU A 137 -7.62 -5.92 9.17
CA GLU A 137 -8.39 -6.84 8.33
C GLU A 137 -7.94 -6.79 6.87
N ALA A 138 -7.79 -5.58 6.31
CA ALA A 138 -7.32 -5.40 4.94
C ALA A 138 -5.88 -5.91 4.75
N ALA A 139 -4.97 -5.53 5.65
CA ALA A 139 -3.58 -5.96 5.58
C ALA A 139 -3.42 -7.48 5.80
N ARG A 140 -4.28 -8.12 6.62
CA ARG A 140 -4.32 -9.58 6.78
C ARG A 140 -4.66 -10.26 5.46
N ALA A 141 -5.65 -9.77 4.72
CA ALA A 141 -5.99 -10.32 3.41
C ALA A 141 -4.83 -10.18 2.41
N ALA A 142 -4.12 -9.05 2.42
CA ALA A 142 -2.93 -8.86 1.60
C ALA A 142 -1.79 -9.82 1.99
N LEU A 143 -1.54 -10.02 3.30
CA LEU A 143 -0.55 -10.98 3.80
C LEU A 143 -0.88 -12.41 3.38
N GLN A 144 -2.14 -12.82 3.54
CA GLN A 144 -2.60 -14.15 3.11
C GLN A 144 -2.37 -14.35 1.61
N PHE A 145 -2.74 -13.39 0.78
CA PHE A 145 -2.45 -13.42 -0.65
C PHE A 145 -0.94 -13.57 -0.93
N GLY A 146 -0.10 -12.82 -0.25
CA GLY A 146 1.35 -12.90 -0.39
C GLY A 146 1.90 -14.29 -0.01
N PHE A 147 1.48 -14.85 1.11
CA PHE A 147 1.98 -16.13 1.59
C PHE A 147 1.35 -17.32 0.86
N GLU A 148 0.04 -17.31 0.63
CA GLU A 148 -0.68 -18.48 0.09
C GLU A 148 -0.69 -18.52 -1.43
N THR A 149 -0.82 -17.35 -2.10
CA THR A 149 -0.92 -17.26 -3.56
C THR A 149 0.45 -17.03 -4.20
N LEU A 150 1.17 -16.00 -3.72
CA LEU A 150 2.49 -15.65 -4.29
C LEU A 150 3.63 -16.49 -3.71
N ARG A 151 3.38 -17.25 -2.64
CA ARG A 151 4.38 -18.10 -1.97
C ARG A 151 5.62 -17.34 -1.48
N LEU A 152 5.45 -16.07 -1.13
CA LEU A 152 6.53 -15.29 -0.55
C LEU A 152 7.00 -15.91 0.76
N GLU A 153 8.31 -15.98 0.97
CA GLU A 153 8.90 -16.55 2.20
C GLU A 153 8.84 -15.55 3.36
N THR A 154 9.03 -14.27 3.05
CA THR A 154 9.08 -13.19 4.04
C THR A 154 8.29 -11.99 3.53
N ILE A 155 7.50 -11.39 4.41
CA ILE A 155 6.87 -10.09 4.16
C ILE A 155 7.27 -9.16 5.30
N VAL A 156 7.69 -7.95 4.95
CA VAL A 156 8.07 -6.91 5.91
C VAL A 156 6.95 -5.89 6.09
N GLY A 157 7.03 -5.10 7.14
CA GLY A 157 6.21 -3.91 7.35
C GLY A 157 7.12 -2.80 7.86
N LEU A 158 7.03 -1.63 7.24
CA LEU A 158 7.84 -0.46 7.59
C LEU A 158 6.94 0.58 8.25
N VAL A 159 7.35 1.07 9.41
CA VAL A 159 6.53 2.03 10.16
C VAL A 159 7.41 3.11 10.79
N HIS A 160 6.97 4.36 10.67
CA HIS A 160 7.61 5.48 11.36
C HIS A 160 7.61 5.22 12.89
N PRO A 161 8.72 5.44 13.61
CA PRO A 161 8.84 5.09 15.03
C PRO A 161 7.76 5.69 15.94
N GLU A 162 7.23 6.84 15.59
CA GLU A 162 6.15 7.49 16.35
C GLU A 162 4.74 6.98 15.98
N ASN A 163 4.59 6.22 14.89
CA ASN A 163 3.30 5.70 14.46
C ASN A 163 2.92 4.42 15.21
N ARG A 164 2.65 4.55 16.50
CA ARG A 164 2.26 3.42 17.37
C ARG A 164 1.04 2.67 16.89
N ALA A 165 0.09 3.36 16.26
CA ALA A 165 -1.11 2.73 15.73
C ALA A 165 -0.78 1.72 14.63
N SER A 166 0.12 2.08 13.69
CA SER A 166 0.56 1.19 12.64
C SER A 166 1.44 0.06 13.17
N SER A 167 2.36 0.32 14.13
CA SER A 167 3.13 -0.74 14.81
C SER A 167 2.20 -1.80 15.41
N HIS A 168 1.14 -1.36 16.09
CA HIS A 168 0.16 -2.26 16.69
C HIS A 168 -0.65 -3.08 15.66
N VAL A 169 -0.89 -2.52 14.46
CA VAL A 169 -1.48 -3.29 13.36
C VAL A 169 -0.50 -4.39 12.92
N LEU A 170 0.77 -4.08 12.69
CA LEU A 170 1.78 -5.08 12.28
C LEU A 170 1.93 -6.21 13.31
N GLU A 171 1.95 -5.88 14.61
CA GLU A 171 1.99 -6.85 15.68
C GLU A 171 0.75 -7.78 15.68
N LYS A 172 -0.45 -7.24 15.49
CA LYS A 172 -1.69 -8.03 15.36
C LYS A 172 -1.72 -8.93 14.12
N LEU A 173 -0.94 -8.61 13.13
CA LEU A 173 -0.75 -9.42 11.93
C LEU A 173 0.29 -10.53 12.12
N GLY A 174 1.00 -10.54 13.26
CA GLY A 174 2.04 -11.51 13.57
C GLY A 174 3.43 -11.12 13.08
N LEU A 175 3.61 -9.88 12.59
CA LEU A 175 4.94 -9.38 12.29
C LEU A 175 5.65 -9.02 13.60
N THR A 176 6.94 -9.36 13.69
CA THR A 176 7.79 -9.04 14.85
C THR A 176 8.79 -7.96 14.49
N PHE A 177 9.10 -7.08 15.45
CA PHE A 177 10.13 -6.06 15.28
C PHE A 177 11.49 -6.73 15.06
N VAL A 178 12.22 -6.25 14.04
CA VAL A 178 13.55 -6.77 13.69
C VAL A 178 14.63 -5.75 13.98
N GLU A 179 14.49 -4.55 13.42
CA GLU A 179 15.51 -3.50 13.52
C GLU A 179 14.91 -2.12 13.23
N ARG A 180 15.73 -1.09 13.47
CA ARG A 180 15.46 0.26 13.02
C ARG A 180 16.52 0.65 11.98
N LYS A 181 16.07 1.11 10.81
CA LYS A 181 16.93 1.36 9.65
C LYS A 181 16.39 2.50 8.78
N MET A 182 17.26 3.07 7.97
CA MET A 182 16.87 4.08 7.00
C MET A 182 16.15 3.46 5.80
N TYR A 183 14.92 3.89 5.57
CA TYR A 183 14.14 3.63 4.37
C TYR A 183 13.57 4.95 3.87
N PHE A 184 13.61 5.20 2.57
CA PHE A 184 13.03 6.42 1.95
C PHE A 184 13.54 7.74 2.55
N GLY A 185 14.79 7.77 3.02
CA GLY A 185 15.37 8.92 3.66
C GLY A 185 14.88 9.19 5.11
N MET A 186 14.12 8.26 5.69
CA MET A 186 13.58 8.32 7.04
C MET A 186 14.02 7.10 7.86
N GLU A 187 14.15 7.29 9.17
CA GLU A 187 14.33 6.18 10.08
C GLU A 187 12.99 5.44 10.29
N MET A 188 12.96 4.16 9.99
CA MET A 188 11.78 3.31 10.09
C MET A 188 12.04 2.11 10.99
N ASN A 189 11.03 1.70 11.74
CA ASN A 189 11.00 0.40 12.39
C ASN A 189 10.60 -0.65 11.36
N ARG A 190 11.45 -1.64 11.16
CA ARG A 190 11.21 -2.78 10.29
C ARG A 190 10.68 -3.96 11.12
N TYR A 191 9.52 -4.43 10.74
CA TYR A 191 8.89 -5.65 11.22
C TYR A 191 8.94 -6.70 10.13
N ALA A 192 8.91 -7.99 10.48
CA ALA A 192 8.86 -9.07 9.50
C ALA A 192 7.99 -10.24 9.99
N ALA A 193 7.35 -10.91 9.04
CA ALA A 193 6.73 -12.22 9.23
C ALA A 193 7.28 -13.20 8.22
N GLN A 194 7.42 -14.46 8.63
CA GLN A 194 7.76 -15.59 7.78
C GLN A 194 6.48 -16.32 7.37
N ARG A 195 6.50 -16.92 6.19
CA ARG A 195 5.41 -17.78 5.75
C ARG A 195 5.22 -18.92 6.75
N PRO A 196 3.99 -19.13 7.24
CA PRO A 196 3.68 -20.31 8.06
C PRO A 196 4.03 -21.62 7.34
N ALA A 197 4.51 -22.61 8.10
CA ALA A 197 4.87 -23.92 7.59
C ALA A 197 3.65 -24.69 7.06
#